data_adfc9694943f1a1bf5d9d442646e0ba2
#
_entry.id   adfc9694943f1a1bf5d9d442646e0ba2
#
_cell.length_a   1.000
_cell.length_b   1.000
_cell.length_c   1.000
_cell.angle_alpha   90.00
_cell.angle_beta   90.00
_cell.angle_gamma   90.00
#
_symmetry.space_group_name_H-M   'P 1'
#
loop_
_entity.id
_entity.type
_entity.pdbx_description
1 polymer ?
#
loop_
_entity_poly.entity_id
_entity_poly.type
_entity_poly.pdbx_seq_one_letter_code
_entity_poly.pdbx_strand_id
1 'polypeptide(L)'
;MVTVTDSVTGFAADEVVCGLYPGGQVKLYDLLCGLLLKSGNDCGVAIAEYISGSVEAFAELMNEEAKELGATGTHFVNPHGLHEDDHYTTAYDLYLIFNACIQNDTFKEIISMSSYTMSIGDAAGNTHSLEVLPTNYYSLGKTEAPEGIKVFGGKTGTTDQAGCCVILYSEDMEAHPYISVIMGAEDKAFLYQEMNRLLEAEKALSE
;
A
#
# COMPACT_ATOMS: atom_id res chain seq x y z
N MET A 1 2.34 14.37 15.39
CA MET A 1 1.40 13.49 16.15
C MET A 1 0.02 13.70 15.57
N VAL A 2 -0.69 12.61 15.31
CA VAL A 2 -2.07 12.58 14.82
C VAL A 2 -2.96 12.16 15.98
N THR A 3 -4.03 12.88 16.24
CA THR A 3 -5.07 12.48 17.18
C THR A 3 -6.04 11.57 16.44
N VAL A 4 -6.23 10.36 16.95
CA VAL A 4 -7.12 9.36 16.35
C VAL A 4 -8.56 9.68 16.72
N THR A 5 -9.45 9.68 15.73
CA THR A 5 -10.89 9.94 15.89
C THR A 5 -11.68 8.62 16.03
N ASP A 6 -12.98 8.71 16.26
CA ASP A 6 -13.87 7.53 16.34
C ASP A 6 -14.04 6.81 15.00
N SER A 7 -13.76 7.48 13.88
CA SER A 7 -13.93 6.94 12.51
C SER A 7 -12.99 5.76 12.19
N VAL A 8 -11.92 5.55 12.99
CA VAL A 8 -11.03 4.38 12.84
C VAL A 8 -11.66 3.07 13.35
N THR A 9 -12.91 3.09 13.78
CA THR A 9 -13.65 1.92 14.27
C THR A 9 -14.72 1.48 13.26
N GLY A 10 -15.35 0.33 13.51
CA GLY A 10 -16.44 -0.16 12.67
C GLY A 10 -16.01 -1.08 11.52
N PHE A 11 -14.74 -1.39 11.42
CA PHE A 11 -14.22 -2.38 10.46
C PHE A 11 -14.73 -3.78 10.80
N ALA A 12 -15.01 -4.60 9.78
CA ALA A 12 -15.39 -5.99 9.94
C ALA A 12 -14.22 -6.85 10.47
N ALA A 13 -14.52 -8.01 11.03
CA ALA A 13 -13.52 -8.86 11.71
C ALA A 13 -12.43 -9.41 10.77
N ASP A 14 -12.69 -9.49 9.48
CA ASP A 14 -11.79 -9.92 8.40
C ASP A 14 -11.05 -8.75 7.72
N GLU A 15 -11.43 -7.52 8.02
CA GLU A 15 -10.75 -6.32 7.53
C GLU A 15 -9.49 -6.02 8.35
N VAL A 16 -8.40 -5.71 7.66
CA VAL A 16 -7.10 -5.50 8.29
C VAL A 16 -7.03 -4.15 8.99
N VAL A 17 -6.75 -4.16 10.28
CA VAL A 17 -6.52 -2.95 11.09
C VAL A 17 -5.23 -3.06 11.91
N CYS A 18 -4.65 -1.94 12.28
CA CYS A 18 -3.55 -1.84 13.24
C CYS A 18 -4.06 -1.77 14.69
N GLY A 19 -5.34 -1.52 14.90
CA GLY A 19 -5.97 -1.43 16.21
C GLY A 19 -5.71 -0.08 16.88
N LEU A 20 -5.93 1.01 16.14
CA LEU A 20 -5.82 2.36 16.67
C LEU A 20 -6.91 2.62 17.72
N TYR A 21 -6.58 3.45 18.71
CA TYR A 21 -7.48 3.79 19.82
C TYR A 21 -8.06 5.20 19.61
N PRO A 22 -9.40 5.37 19.53
CA PRO A 22 -10.02 6.69 19.52
C PRO A 22 -9.54 7.57 20.70
N GLY A 23 -9.23 8.84 20.42
CA GLY A 23 -8.62 9.75 21.38
C GLY A 23 -7.13 9.55 21.63
N GLY A 24 -6.54 8.51 21.08
CA GLY A 24 -5.10 8.24 21.17
C GLY A 24 -4.24 9.11 20.27
N GLN A 25 -2.92 8.98 20.41
CA GLN A 25 -1.94 9.75 19.67
C GLN A 25 -0.96 8.82 18.94
N VAL A 26 -0.81 8.99 17.63
CA VAL A 26 0.10 8.20 16.79
C VAL A 26 0.94 9.13 15.92
N LYS A 27 2.19 8.80 15.66
CA LYS A 27 3.01 9.56 14.70
C LYS A 27 2.49 9.31 13.28
N LEU A 28 2.48 10.34 12.43
CA LEU A 28 2.12 10.19 11.03
C LEU A 28 3.00 9.13 10.32
N TYR A 29 4.28 9.07 10.65
CA TYR A 29 5.18 8.05 10.11
C TYR A 29 4.77 6.63 10.51
N ASP A 30 4.36 6.40 11.77
CA ASP A 30 3.85 5.11 12.22
C ASP A 30 2.57 4.72 11.46
N LEU A 31 1.66 5.68 11.21
CA LEU A 31 0.45 5.46 10.40
C LEU A 31 0.79 5.08 8.96
N LEU A 32 1.78 5.75 8.34
CA LEU A 32 2.26 5.40 7.01
C LEU A 32 2.85 3.99 6.96
N CYS A 33 3.64 3.60 7.97
CA CYS A 33 4.16 2.23 8.08
C CYS A 33 3.04 1.20 8.27
N GLY A 34 2.04 1.50 9.11
CA GLY A 34 0.87 0.64 9.29
C GLY A 34 0.06 0.45 8.01
N LEU A 35 -0.16 1.53 7.25
CA LEU A 35 -0.87 1.50 5.98
C LEU A 35 -0.09 0.76 4.89
N LEU A 36 1.18 1.08 4.70
CA LEU A 36 1.97 0.56 3.56
C LEU A 36 2.47 -0.87 3.81
N LEU A 37 2.88 -1.23 5.02
CA LEU A 37 3.36 -2.57 5.34
C LEU A 37 2.20 -3.52 5.64
N LYS A 38 1.44 -3.26 6.70
CA LYS A 38 0.37 -4.16 7.16
C LYS A 38 -0.93 -4.02 6.37
N SER A 39 -1.12 -2.93 5.61
CA SER A 39 -2.39 -2.59 4.96
C SER A 39 -3.51 -2.26 5.96
N GLY A 40 -3.17 -1.55 7.05
CA GLY A 40 -4.11 -1.16 8.10
C GLY A 40 -5.12 -0.12 7.61
N ASN A 41 -6.40 -0.52 7.50
CA ASN A 41 -7.47 0.35 7.02
C ASN A 41 -7.70 1.55 7.94
N ASP A 42 -7.64 1.32 9.26
CA ASP A 42 -7.72 2.34 10.31
C ASP A 42 -6.60 3.41 10.19
N CYS A 43 -5.40 2.99 9.77
CA CYS A 43 -4.31 3.94 9.47
C CYS A 43 -4.67 4.84 8.27
N GLY A 44 -5.29 4.28 7.23
CA GLY A 44 -5.74 5.04 6.07
C GLY A 44 -6.77 6.11 6.46
N VAL A 45 -7.76 5.74 7.27
CA VAL A 45 -8.77 6.68 7.80
C VAL A 45 -8.13 7.78 8.65
N ALA A 46 -7.25 7.41 9.59
CA ALA A 46 -6.58 8.39 10.46
C ALA A 46 -5.71 9.39 9.68
N ILE A 47 -5.03 8.95 8.61
CA ILE A 47 -4.27 9.82 7.71
C ILE A 47 -5.20 10.76 6.94
N ALA A 48 -6.29 10.23 6.39
CA ALA A 48 -7.27 11.00 5.61
C ALA A 48 -7.88 12.14 6.43
N GLU A 49 -8.35 11.84 7.62
CA GLU A 49 -8.93 12.86 8.51
C GLU A 49 -7.90 13.89 9.00
N TYR A 50 -6.66 13.45 9.28
CA TYR A 50 -5.61 14.37 9.68
C TYR A 50 -5.26 15.38 8.58
N ILE A 51 -5.29 14.98 7.31
CA ILE A 51 -4.90 15.83 6.17
C ILE A 51 -6.08 16.70 5.71
N SER A 52 -7.27 16.11 5.56
CA SER A 52 -8.41 16.74 4.87
C SER A 52 -9.65 16.93 5.76
N GLY A 53 -9.62 16.46 7.01
CA GLY A 53 -10.72 16.60 7.98
C GLY A 53 -11.82 15.54 7.83
N SER A 54 -11.90 14.81 6.71
CA SER A 54 -12.80 13.66 6.54
C SER A 54 -12.26 12.68 5.48
N VAL A 55 -12.81 11.47 5.46
CA VAL A 55 -12.52 10.44 4.45
C VAL A 55 -12.95 10.90 3.06
N GLU A 56 -14.13 11.52 2.95
CA GLU A 56 -14.70 12.01 1.69
C GLU A 56 -13.82 13.13 1.10
N ALA A 57 -13.45 14.13 1.91
CA ALA A 57 -12.59 15.22 1.46
C ALA A 57 -11.20 14.72 1.05
N PHE A 58 -10.69 13.67 1.71
CA PHE A 58 -9.43 13.05 1.29
C PHE A 58 -9.56 12.26 -0.01
N ALA A 59 -10.68 11.56 -0.23
CA ALA A 59 -10.95 10.88 -1.49
C ALA A 59 -11.04 11.87 -2.67
N GLU A 60 -11.64 13.05 -2.46
CA GLU A 60 -11.62 14.13 -3.46
C GLU A 60 -10.17 14.56 -3.78
N LEU A 61 -9.34 14.78 -2.76
CA LEU A 61 -7.92 15.11 -2.94
C LEU A 61 -7.16 14.01 -3.67
N MET A 62 -7.41 12.73 -3.35
CA MET A 62 -6.83 11.58 -4.08
C MET A 62 -7.22 11.60 -5.56
N ASN A 63 -8.46 11.93 -5.89
CA ASN A 63 -8.94 12.02 -7.27
C ASN A 63 -8.34 13.21 -8.03
N GLU A 64 -8.13 14.35 -7.36
CA GLU A 64 -7.43 15.50 -7.94
C GLU A 64 -5.98 15.13 -8.27
N GLU A 65 -5.26 14.51 -7.35
CA GLU A 65 -3.88 14.06 -7.54
C GLU A 65 -3.78 13.02 -8.67
N ALA A 66 -4.68 12.02 -8.69
CA ALA A 66 -4.72 11.03 -9.76
C ALA A 66 -4.88 11.68 -11.14
N LYS A 67 -5.76 12.69 -11.25
CA LYS A 67 -5.97 13.44 -12.47
C LYS A 67 -4.73 14.25 -12.88
N GLU A 68 -4.03 14.89 -11.93
CA GLU A 68 -2.79 15.62 -12.18
C GLU A 68 -1.68 14.71 -12.69
N LEU A 69 -1.61 13.47 -12.18
CA LEU A 69 -0.69 12.44 -12.65
C LEU A 69 -1.08 11.83 -14.00
N GLY A 70 -2.26 12.15 -14.54
CA GLY A 70 -2.77 11.58 -15.78
C GLY A 70 -3.47 10.22 -15.62
N ALA A 71 -3.73 9.77 -14.40
CA ALA A 71 -4.43 8.53 -14.06
C ALA A 71 -5.96 8.69 -14.24
N THR A 72 -6.39 8.88 -15.48
CA THR A 72 -7.78 9.27 -15.83
C THR A 72 -8.78 8.13 -15.82
N GLY A 73 -8.35 6.89 -15.72
CA GLY A 73 -9.18 5.69 -15.55
C GLY A 73 -9.32 5.28 -14.09
N THR A 74 -9.08 6.21 -13.14
CA THR A 74 -9.08 5.97 -11.70
C THR A 74 -10.12 6.84 -11.00
N HIS A 75 -10.83 6.23 -10.04
CA HIS A 75 -11.71 6.95 -9.12
C HIS A 75 -11.62 6.34 -7.72
N PHE A 76 -11.31 7.18 -6.74
CA PHE A 76 -11.20 6.81 -5.34
C PHE A 76 -12.42 7.31 -4.55
N VAL A 77 -12.97 6.46 -3.69
CA VAL A 77 -14.04 6.83 -2.73
C VAL A 77 -13.63 6.61 -1.28
N ASN A 78 -12.50 5.95 -1.05
CA ASN A 78 -11.93 5.74 0.29
C ASN A 78 -10.40 5.65 0.23
N PRO A 79 -9.70 5.86 1.38
CA PRO A 79 -8.23 5.86 1.43
C PRO A 79 -7.59 4.49 1.64
N HIS A 80 -8.37 3.43 1.86
CA HIS A 80 -7.86 2.11 2.28
C HIS A 80 -8.06 1.01 1.24
N GLY A 81 -8.92 1.20 0.23
CA GLY A 81 -9.11 0.26 -0.86
C GLY A 81 -10.09 -0.86 -0.57
N LEU A 82 -10.92 -0.78 0.48
CA LEU A 82 -12.07 -1.65 0.61
C LEU A 82 -13.05 -1.38 -0.54
N HIS A 83 -13.73 -2.44 -0.98
CA HIS A 83 -14.55 -2.39 -2.17
C HIS A 83 -15.72 -1.41 -2.06
N GLU A 84 -15.88 -0.60 -3.09
CA GLU A 84 -17.05 0.21 -3.40
C GLU A 84 -17.23 0.18 -4.92
N ASP A 85 -18.48 0.23 -5.40
CA ASP A 85 -18.80 0.11 -6.82
C ASP A 85 -18.09 1.19 -7.68
N ASP A 86 -17.93 2.39 -7.12
CA ASP A 86 -17.28 3.54 -7.75
C ASP A 86 -15.78 3.63 -7.45
N HIS A 87 -15.18 2.64 -6.78
CA HIS A 87 -13.74 2.59 -6.44
C HIS A 87 -12.99 1.73 -7.45
N TYR A 88 -12.40 2.34 -8.47
CA TYR A 88 -11.75 1.62 -9.57
C TYR A 88 -10.46 2.28 -10.03
N THR A 89 -9.64 1.51 -10.70
CA THR A 89 -8.38 1.95 -11.33
C THR A 89 -7.99 1.02 -12.48
N THR A 90 -6.91 1.34 -13.17
CA THR A 90 -6.26 0.50 -14.20
C THR A 90 -4.82 0.20 -13.82
N ALA A 91 -4.22 -0.85 -14.41
CA ALA A 91 -2.81 -1.17 -14.20
C ALA A 91 -1.89 -0.01 -14.63
N TYR A 92 -2.24 0.70 -15.70
CA TYR A 92 -1.47 1.85 -16.17
C TYR A 92 -1.57 3.04 -15.21
N ASP A 93 -2.74 3.32 -14.67
CA ASP A 93 -2.93 4.40 -13.71
C ASP A 93 -2.20 4.10 -12.38
N LEU A 94 -2.23 2.84 -11.92
CA LEU A 94 -1.43 2.41 -10.78
C LEU A 94 0.06 2.61 -11.02
N TYR A 95 0.55 2.34 -12.25
CA TYR A 95 1.92 2.65 -12.63
C TYR A 95 2.21 4.14 -12.49
N LEU A 96 1.35 5.03 -13.00
CA LEU A 96 1.54 6.48 -12.91
C LEU A 96 1.62 6.96 -11.46
N ILE A 97 0.67 6.51 -10.62
CA ILE A 97 0.61 6.86 -9.20
C ILE A 97 1.84 6.32 -8.46
N PHE A 98 2.18 5.05 -8.65
CA PHE A 98 3.31 4.43 -7.98
C PHE A 98 4.64 5.03 -8.43
N ASN A 99 4.78 5.38 -9.71
CA ASN A 99 5.95 6.07 -10.24
C ASN A 99 6.16 7.45 -9.58
N ALA A 100 5.09 8.18 -9.26
CA ALA A 100 5.17 9.40 -8.47
C ALA A 100 5.59 9.09 -7.03
N CYS A 101 5.00 8.06 -6.41
CA CYS A 101 5.33 7.65 -5.04
C CYS A 101 6.80 7.27 -4.85
N ILE A 102 7.41 6.52 -5.78
CA ILE A 102 8.82 6.09 -5.68
C ILE A 102 9.82 7.24 -5.87
N GLN A 103 9.40 8.43 -6.27
CA GLN A 103 10.26 9.63 -6.22
C GLN A 103 10.43 10.15 -4.79
N ASN A 104 9.60 9.70 -3.84
CA ASN A 104 9.68 10.07 -2.43
C ASN A 104 10.54 9.06 -1.66
N ASP A 105 11.63 9.53 -1.05
CA ASP A 105 12.57 8.67 -0.32
C ASP A 105 11.93 7.98 0.89
N THR A 106 11.02 8.66 1.59
CA THR A 106 10.29 8.05 2.72
C THR A 106 9.39 6.90 2.26
N PHE A 107 8.73 7.05 1.11
CA PHE A 107 7.92 5.96 0.55
C PHE A 107 8.79 4.77 0.18
N LYS A 108 9.91 4.97 -0.53
CA LYS A 108 10.86 3.91 -0.88
C LYS A 108 11.42 3.22 0.37
N GLU A 109 11.79 3.99 1.39
CA GLU A 109 12.25 3.44 2.65
C GLU A 109 11.21 2.50 3.26
N ILE A 110 9.96 2.95 3.42
CA ILE A 110 8.91 2.15 4.07
C ILE A 110 8.62 0.86 3.29
N ILE A 111 8.41 0.92 1.97
CA ILE A 111 8.06 -0.28 1.19
C ILE A 111 9.19 -1.32 1.14
N SER A 112 10.43 -0.90 1.44
CA SER A 112 11.62 -1.78 1.46
C SER A 112 11.88 -2.42 2.82
N MET A 113 11.13 -2.06 3.87
CA MET A 113 11.31 -2.63 5.20
C MET A 113 10.83 -4.07 5.27
N SER A 114 11.56 -4.90 6.00
CA SER A 114 11.14 -6.27 6.34
C SER A 114 10.20 -6.32 7.55
N SER A 115 10.25 -5.32 8.44
CA SER A 115 9.35 -5.11 9.56
C SER A 115 9.50 -3.69 10.11
N TYR A 116 8.49 -3.22 10.85
CA TYR A 116 8.53 -1.98 11.58
C TYR A 116 7.73 -2.11 12.89
N THR A 117 8.20 -1.47 13.97
CA THR A 117 7.45 -1.43 15.24
C THR A 117 6.79 -0.07 15.42
N MET A 118 5.48 -0.04 15.25
CA MET A 118 4.64 1.14 15.49
C MET A 118 4.49 1.39 16.99
N SER A 119 4.34 2.67 17.35
CA SER A 119 4.00 3.12 18.69
C SER A 119 2.61 3.75 18.69
N ILE A 120 1.63 3.09 19.28
CA ILE A 120 0.22 3.48 19.29
C ILE A 120 -0.15 3.96 20.68
N GLY A 121 -0.50 5.25 20.83
CA GLY A 121 -1.00 5.81 22.08
C GLY A 121 -2.51 5.59 22.24
N ASP A 122 -2.96 5.34 23.47
CA ASP A 122 -4.38 5.32 23.84
C ASP A 122 -4.85 6.67 24.42
N ALA A 123 -6.15 6.83 24.63
CA ALA A 123 -6.73 8.04 25.22
C ALA A 123 -6.30 8.29 26.67
N ALA A 124 -5.80 7.29 27.38
CA ALA A 124 -5.29 7.41 28.74
C ALA A 124 -3.81 7.81 28.79
N GLY A 125 -3.14 7.91 27.62
CA GLY A 125 -1.74 8.26 27.49
C GLY A 125 -0.79 7.06 27.60
N ASN A 126 -1.28 5.82 27.64
CA ASN A 126 -0.42 4.65 27.55
C ASN A 126 0.02 4.44 26.09
N THR A 127 1.13 3.74 25.95
CA THR A 127 1.70 3.41 24.63
C THR A 127 1.75 1.91 24.43
N HIS A 128 1.27 1.44 23.31
CA HIS A 128 1.29 0.06 22.87
C HIS A 128 2.19 -0.08 21.63
N SER A 129 2.97 -1.14 21.58
CA SER A 129 3.82 -1.45 20.43
C SER A 129 3.17 -2.52 19.57
N LEU A 130 3.16 -2.31 18.25
CA LEU A 130 2.70 -3.25 17.26
C LEU A 130 3.78 -3.47 16.21
N GLU A 131 4.25 -4.71 16.05
CA GLU A 131 5.09 -5.05 14.91
C GLU A 131 4.22 -5.22 13.66
N VAL A 132 4.55 -4.49 12.58
CA VAL A 132 3.93 -4.58 11.27
C VAL A 132 4.91 -5.15 10.26
N LEU A 133 4.42 -6.06 9.43
CA LEU A 133 5.18 -6.76 8.40
C LEU A 133 4.61 -6.41 7.02
N PRO A 134 5.45 -6.41 5.95
CA PRO A 134 4.96 -6.28 4.59
C PRO A 134 4.03 -7.45 4.23
N THR A 135 3.13 -7.21 3.26
CA THR A 135 2.17 -8.22 2.80
C THR A 135 2.61 -8.93 1.53
N ASN A 136 3.60 -8.39 0.80
CA ASN A 136 4.11 -9.02 -0.41
C ASN A 136 5.06 -10.19 -0.09
N TYR A 137 5.03 -11.23 -0.91
CA TYR A 137 5.76 -12.47 -0.66
C TYR A 137 7.27 -12.35 -0.84
N TYR A 138 7.77 -11.43 -1.67
CA TYR A 138 9.21 -11.20 -1.82
C TYR A 138 9.81 -10.65 -0.51
N SER A 139 9.19 -9.60 0.06
CA SER A 139 9.64 -9.02 1.33
C SER A 139 9.47 -9.97 2.52
N LEU A 140 8.53 -10.92 2.44
CA LEU A 140 8.32 -11.97 3.45
C LEU A 140 9.25 -13.18 3.27
N GLY A 141 10.04 -13.25 2.20
CA GLY A 141 10.86 -14.42 1.87
C GLY A 141 10.03 -15.68 1.54
N LYS A 142 8.78 -15.53 1.10
CA LYS A 142 7.88 -16.64 0.71
C LYS A 142 8.00 -16.99 -0.76
N THR A 143 8.57 -16.11 -1.56
CA THR A 143 8.94 -16.34 -2.97
C THR A 143 10.25 -15.61 -3.25
N GLU A 144 11.00 -16.12 -4.22
CA GLU A 144 12.25 -15.51 -4.65
C GLU A 144 12.04 -14.83 -6.01
N ALA A 145 12.70 -13.69 -6.20
CA ALA A 145 12.75 -13.04 -7.50
C ALA A 145 13.66 -13.85 -8.45
N PRO A 146 13.45 -13.76 -9.77
CA PRO A 146 14.34 -14.33 -10.75
C PRO A 146 15.78 -13.83 -10.57
N GLU A 147 16.75 -14.69 -10.90
CA GLU A 147 18.17 -14.34 -10.84
C GLU A 147 18.47 -13.07 -11.65
N GLY A 148 19.15 -12.10 -11.04
CA GLY A 148 19.50 -10.82 -11.64
C GLY A 148 18.44 -9.73 -11.43
N ILE A 149 17.32 -10.01 -10.77
CA ILE A 149 16.32 -9.00 -10.40
C ILE A 149 16.28 -8.83 -8.88
N LYS A 150 16.36 -7.59 -8.43
CA LYS A 150 16.19 -7.23 -7.02
C LYS A 150 14.86 -6.53 -6.82
N VAL A 151 13.94 -7.18 -6.11
CA VAL A 151 12.68 -6.57 -5.66
C VAL A 151 12.95 -5.79 -4.37
N PHE A 152 12.67 -4.49 -4.37
CA PHE A 152 12.81 -3.63 -3.20
C PHE A 152 11.57 -3.67 -2.32
N GLY A 153 10.40 -3.79 -2.90
CA GLY A 153 9.15 -3.83 -2.17
C GLY A 153 7.96 -3.43 -3.05
N GLY A 154 6.85 -3.16 -2.42
CA GLY A 154 5.63 -2.78 -3.12
C GLY A 154 4.39 -2.92 -2.26
N LYS A 155 3.22 -2.95 -2.90
CA LYS A 155 1.93 -3.02 -2.21
C LYS A 155 1.06 -4.11 -2.82
N THR A 156 0.39 -4.87 -1.96
CA THR A 156 -0.65 -5.84 -2.36
C THR A 156 -2.04 -5.27 -2.10
N GLY A 157 -3.03 -5.78 -2.83
CA GLY A 157 -4.45 -5.58 -2.57
C GLY A 157 -5.21 -6.86 -2.83
N THR A 158 -6.26 -7.11 -2.05
CA THR A 158 -7.14 -8.26 -2.29
C THR A 158 -8.54 -7.92 -1.79
N THR A 159 -9.52 -8.03 -2.67
CA THR A 159 -10.95 -8.09 -2.35
C THR A 159 -11.59 -9.19 -3.19
N ASP A 160 -12.79 -9.64 -2.86
CA ASP A 160 -13.49 -10.63 -3.65
C ASP A 160 -13.72 -10.16 -5.09
N GLN A 161 -13.95 -8.86 -5.29
CA GLN A 161 -14.22 -8.25 -6.59
C GLN A 161 -12.93 -8.00 -7.39
N ALA A 162 -11.86 -7.54 -6.73
CA ALA A 162 -10.60 -7.21 -7.40
C ALA A 162 -9.70 -8.42 -7.64
N GLY A 163 -9.93 -9.55 -6.97
CA GLY A 163 -8.98 -10.66 -6.94
C GLY A 163 -7.68 -10.28 -6.21
N CYS A 164 -6.63 -11.05 -6.45
CA CYS A 164 -5.30 -10.75 -5.90
C CYS A 164 -4.54 -9.78 -6.81
N CYS A 165 -4.03 -8.69 -6.22
CA CYS A 165 -3.30 -7.64 -6.92
C CYS A 165 -1.96 -7.37 -6.24
N VAL A 166 -0.96 -6.99 -7.02
CA VAL A 166 0.34 -6.52 -6.51
C VAL A 166 0.99 -5.54 -7.47
N ILE A 167 1.62 -4.50 -6.91
CA ILE A 167 2.54 -3.60 -7.60
C ILE A 167 3.89 -3.64 -6.90
N LEU A 168 4.97 -3.73 -7.67
CA LEU A 168 6.35 -3.87 -7.16
C LEU A 168 7.26 -2.83 -7.79
N TYR A 169 8.27 -2.42 -7.01
CA TYR A 169 9.47 -1.75 -7.47
C TYR A 169 10.64 -2.72 -7.47
N SER A 170 11.31 -2.86 -8.60
CA SER A 170 12.46 -3.74 -8.81
C SER A 170 13.56 -3.04 -9.62
N GLU A 171 14.75 -3.59 -9.56
CA GLU A 171 15.90 -3.19 -10.39
C GLU A 171 16.61 -4.45 -10.94
N ASP A 172 17.20 -4.32 -12.14
CA ASP A 172 18.10 -5.31 -12.70
C ASP A 172 19.54 -5.16 -12.15
N MET A 173 20.48 -5.97 -12.67
CA MET A 173 21.88 -5.93 -12.26
C MET A 173 22.61 -4.64 -12.65
N GLU A 174 22.08 -3.88 -13.59
CA GLU A 174 22.61 -2.58 -14.03
C GLU A 174 21.91 -1.39 -13.34
N ALA A 175 21.05 -1.70 -12.35
CA ALA A 175 20.24 -0.74 -11.59
C ALA A 175 19.22 0.05 -12.44
N HIS A 176 18.73 -0.54 -13.54
CA HIS A 176 17.58 0.01 -14.23
C HIS A 176 16.31 -0.22 -13.40
N PRO A 177 15.51 0.82 -13.16
CA PRO A 177 14.30 0.70 -12.34
C PRO A 177 13.11 0.18 -13.16
N TYR A 178 12.33 -0.71 -12.54
CA TYR A 178 11.08 -1.24 -13.11
C TYR A 178 9.93 -1.12 -12.10
N ILE A 179 8.73 -0.95 -12.64
CA ILE A 179 7.47 -1.03 -11.91
C ILE A 179 6.62 -2.11 -12.57
N SER A 180 6.33 -3.17 -11.84
CA SER A 180 5.55 -4.30 -12.32
C SER A 180 4.21 -4.38 -11.60
N VAL A 181 3.12 -4.49 -12.39
CA VAL A 181 1.74 -4.47 -11.89
C VAL A 181 1.00 -5.70 -12.38
N ILE A 182 0.39 -6.45 -11.47
CA ILE A 182 -0.59 -7.49 -11.79
C ILE A 182 -1.86 -7.24 -10.99
N MET A 183 -3.00 -7.32 -11.67
CA MET A 183 -4.33 -7.15 -11.08
C MET A 183 -5.22 -8.32 -11.47
N GLY A 184 -6.19 -8.65 -10.61
CA GLY A 184 -7.24 -9.61 -10.93
C GLY A 184 -6.80 -11.08 -10.95
N ALA A 185 -5.70 -11.44 -10.30
CA ALA A 185 -5.29 -12.84 -10.21
C ALA A 185 -6.27 -13.64 -9.31
N GLU A 186 -6.55 -14.89 -9.70
CA GLU A 186 -7.51 -15.76 -9.00
C GLU A 186 -7.07 -16.14 -7.58
N ASP A 187 -5.75 -16.27 -7.38
CA ASP A 187 -5.16 -16.53 -6.07
C ASP A 187 -3.71 -16.02 -5.98
N LYS A 188 -3.14 -16.08 -4.78
CA LYS A 188 -1.76 -15.62 -4.52
C LYS A 188 -0.71 -16.49 -5.21
N ALA A 189 -0.94 -17.79 -5.39
CA ALA A 189 0.03 -18.67 -6.05
C ALA A 189 0.18 -18.28 -7.52
N PHE A 190 -0.95 -18.10 -8.20
CA PHE A 190 -1.00 -17.64 -9.59
C PHE A 190 -0.44 -16.23 -9.72
N LEU A 191 -0.79 -15.30 -8.80
CA LEU A 191 -0.28 -13.93 -8.78
C LEU A 191 1.26 -13.89 -8.79
N TYR A 192 1.93 -14.63 -7.90
CA TYR A 192 3.38 -14.61 -7.80
C TYR A 192 4.07 -15.44 -8.88
N GLN A 193 3.41 -16.45 -9.45
CA GLN A 193 3.89 -17.14 -10.64
C GLN A 193 3.94 -16.19 -11.85
N GLU A 194 2.87 -15.43 -12.09
CA GLU A 194 2.82 -14.47 -13.20
C GLU A 194 3.73 -13.28 -12.95
N MET A 195 3.87 -12.84 -11.68
CA MET A 195 4.82 -11.79 -11.35
C MET A 195 6.27 -12.22 -11.64
N ASN A 196 6.66 -13.45 -11.32
CA ASN A 196 7.99 -13.94 -11.68
C ASN A 196 8.22 -13.96 -13.20
N ARG A 197 7.20 -14.32 -14.01
CA ARG A 197 7.29 -14.24 -15.47
C ARG A 197 7.47 -12.81 -15.96
N LEU A 198 6.78 -11.86 -15.35
CA LEU A 198 6.90 -10.43 -15.67
C LEU A 198 8.29 -9.91 -15.31
N LEU A 199 8.80 -10.24 -14.12
CA LEU A 199 10.15 -9.89 -13.68
C LEU A 199 11.25 -10.53 -14.56
N GLU A 200 11.04 -11.75 -15.07
CA GLU A 200 11.95 -12.36 -16.06
C GLU A 200 11.97 -11.59 -17.38
N ALA A 201 10.84 -11.02 -17.81
CA ALA A 201 10.78 -10.22 -19.01
C ALA A 201 11.52 -8.88 -18.88
N GLU A 202 11.70 -8.34 -17.67
CA GLU A 202 12.50 -7.12 -17.42
C GLU A 202 13.96 -7.30 -17.92
N LYS A 203 14.54 -8.48 -17.75
CA LYS A 203 15.91 -8.79 -18.24
C LYS A 203 16.04 -8.65 -19.76
N ALA A 204 15.00 -9.05 -20.49
CA ALA A 204 15.03 -8.98 -21.96
C ALA A 204 14.89 -7.53 -22.49
N LEU A 205 14.50 -6.58 -21.64
CA LEU A 205 14.44 -5.17 -21.99
C LEU A 205 15.80 -4.45 -21.79
N SER A 206 16.72 -5.07 -21.05
CA SER A 206 18.04 -4.54 -20.72
C SER A 206 19.13 -5.02 -21.69
N GLU A 207 18.85 -6.05 -22.51
CA GLU A 207 19.74 -6.58 -23.56
C GLU A 207 19.50 -5.86 -24.92
#